data_bbe8e8b76f9925b3b90382d1c14ebf0e
#
_entry.id   bbe8e8b76f9925b3b90382d1c14ebf0e
#
_cell.length_a   1.000
_cell.length_b   1.000
_cell.length_c   1.000
_cell.angle_alpha   90.00
_cell.angle_beta   90.00
_cell.angle_gamma   90.00
#
_symmetry.space_group_name_H-M   'P 1'
#
loop_
_entity.id
_entity.type
_entity.pdbx_description
1 polymer ?
#
loop_
_entity_poly.entity_id
_entity_poly.type
_entity_poly.pdbx_seq_one_letter_code
_entity_poly.pdbx_strand_id
1 'polypeptide(L)'
;MNRPVVLIHGSPGKPSAWKGVIQALGDDVTAITPSLPDHNQTYPPRDRETAAMAAAIVDDLGPQPDGIVLAGHSYGGNVALQIALANHVPVAALVLVEPVALKTLAALGEETAYADAKTALDSYVRNAKAGETDAIGMMIDFWFGPGAFTRMPDQVQGFLRSQTLVNVRDGEAAFRERYTPETLAALSAPVAIAYGTSSPAVSELIAKRLAATVKHGEAVPLDGADHGMLATHAPQLAELIRSTVARV
;
A
#
# COMPACT_ATOMS: atom_id res chain seq x y z
N MET A 1 -19.33 11.15 -7.37
CA MET A 1 -18.52 11.79 -6.31
C MET A 1 -17.91 13.08 -6.86
N ASN A 2 -18.00 14.19 -6.13
CA ASN A 2 -17.44 15.47 -6.63
C ASN A 2 -15.92 15.60 -6.43
N ARG A 3 -15.32 14.72 -5.60
CA ARG A 3 -13.88 14.70 -5.33
C ARG A 3 -13.21 13.61 -6.16
N PRO A 4 -12.00 13.84 -6.69
CA PRO A 4 -11.25 12.80 -7.37
C PRO A 4 -10.85 11.69 -6.39
N VAL A 5 -10.84 10.46 -6.91
CA VAL A 5 -10.34 9.27 -6.20
C VAL A 5 -8.92 9.00 -6.68
N VAL A 6 -7.94 9.21 -5.81
CA VAL A 6 -6.53 8.97 -6.08
C VAL A 6 -6.18 7.57 -5.62
N LEU A 7 -5.69 6.73 -6.55
CA LEU A 7 -5.44 5.29 -6.34
C LEU A 7 -3.95 4.99 -6.53
N ILE A 8 -3.24 4.70 -5.44
CA ILE A 8 -1.79 4.48 -5.44
C ILE A 8 -1.49 2.98 -5.44
N HIS A 9 -0.77 2.51 -6.48
CA HIS A 9 -0.43 1.10 -6.65
C HIS A 9 0.69 0.64 -5.71
N GLY A 10 0.83 -0.68 -5.51
CA GLY A 10 1.87 -1.30 -4.71
C GLY A 10 3.24 -1.35 -5.39
N SER A 11 4.23 -1.88 -4.69
CA SER A 11 5.59 -2.11 -5.18
C SER A 11 5.94 -3.61 -5.16
N PRO A 12 6.45 -4.18 -6.28
CA PRO A 12 6.52 -3.56 -7.59
C PRO A 12 5.15 -3.57 -8.26
N GLY A 13 4.80 -2.48 -8.94
CA GLY A 13 3.47 -2.39 -9.56
C GLY A 13 3.35 -1.29 -10.60
N LYS A 14 2.14 -1.12 -11.09
CA LYS A 14 1.78 -0.11 -12.11
C LYS A 14 0.39 0.45 -11.82
N PRO A 15 0.07 1.66 -12.28
CA PRO A 15 -1.28 2.25 -12.16
C PRO A 15 -2.40 1.34 -12.66
N SER A 16 -2.13 0.53 -13.69
CA SER A 16 -3.11 -0.41 -14.27
C SER A 16 -3.56 -1.52 -13.29
N ALA A 17 -2.91 -1.71 -12.15
CA ALA A 17 -3.36 -2.64 -11.11
C ALA A 17 -4.76 -2.28 -10.58
N TRP A 18 -5.13 -0.99 -10.62
CA TRP A 18 -6.42 -0.50 -10.19
C TRP A 18 -7.55 -0.61 -11.23
N LYS A 19 -7.25 -1.08 -12.46
CA LYS A 19 -8.22 -1.10 -13.58
C LYS A 19 -9.57 -1.74 -13.20
N GLY A 20 -9.55 -2.89 -12.51
CA GLY A 20 -10.78 -3.57 -12.09
C GLY A 20 -11.61 -2.75 -11.09
N VAL A 21 -10.94 -2.13 -10.12
CA VAL A 21 -11.58 -1.28 -9.12
C VAL A 21 -12.18 -0.02 -9.78
N ILE A 22 -11.46 0.61 -10.71
CA ILE A 22 -11.95 1.78 -11.46
C ILE A 22 -13.20 1.41 -12.26
N GLN A 23 -13.18 0.26 -12.95
CA GLN A 23 -14.36 -0.23 -13.68
C GLN A 23 -15.57 -0.45 -12.74
N ALA A 24 -15.32 -0.99 -11.55
CA ALA A 24 -16.37 -1.20 -10.54
C ALA A 24 -16.84 0.10 -9.88
N LEU A 25 -15.98 1.14 -9.80
CA LEU A 25 -16.36 2.49 -9.36
C LEU A 25 -17.26 3.20 -10.38
N GLY A 26 -17.24 2.83 -11.68
CA GLY A 26 -18.08 3.41 -12.71
C GLY A 26 -17.66 4.80 -13.18
N ASP A 27 -18.38 5.30 -14.20
CA ASP A 27 -18.00 6.51 -14.94
C ASP A 27 -18.31 7.82 -14.20
N ASP A 28 -19.06 7.77 -13.10
CA ASP A 28 -19.39 8.92 -12.25
C ASP A 28 -18.27 9.31 -11.28
N VAL A 29 -17.15 8.57 -11.31
CA VAL A 29 -15.99 8.80 -10.46
C VAL A 29 -14.79 9.24 -11.29
N THR A 30 -14.20 10.37 -10.94
CA THR A 30 -12.93 10.81 -11.50
C THR A 30 -11.80 10.07 -10.78
N ALA A 31 -11.25 9.02 -11.42
CA ALA A 31 -10.13 8.28 -10.86
C ALA A 31 -8.79 8.81 -11.38
N ILE A 32 -7.83 9.04 -10.48
CA ILE A 32 -6.46 9.45 -10.78
C ILE A 32 -5.53 8.35 -10.25
N THR A 33 -4.71 7.81 -11.14
CA THR A 33 -3.78 6.72 -10.81
C THR A 33 -2.33 7.16 -11.04
N PRO A 34 -1.72 7.86 -10.08
CA PRO A 34 -0.32 8.25 -10.22
C PRO A 34 0.59 7.02 -10.25
N SER A 35 1.69 7.12 -11.00
CA SER A 35 2.77 6.16 -10.90
C SER A 35 3.62 6.48 -9.67
N LEU A 36 4.02 5.46 -8.92
CA LEU A 36 5.05 5.66 -7.90
C LEU A 36 6.34 6.16 -8.57
N PRO A 37 7.03 7.16 -7.99
CA PRO A 37 8.28 7.66 -8.53
C PRO A 37 9.29 6.54 -8.81
N ASP A 38 9.95 6.62 -9.96
CA ASP A 38 10.97 5.67 -10.47
C ASP A 38 10.45 4.26 -10.85
N HIS A 39 9.16 3.93 -10.70
CA HIS A 39 8.63 2.61 -11.09
C HIS A 39 8.57 2.37 -12.61
N ASN A 40 8.55 3.43 -13.40
CA ASN A 40 8.53 3.35 -14.88
C ASN A 40 9.88 3.69 -15.51
N GLN A 41 10.96 3.83 -14.73
CA GLN A 41 12.25 4.26 -15.23
C GLN A 41 13.22 3.08 -15.41
N THR A 42 14.07 3.17 -16.45
CA THR A 42 15.16 2.25 -16.71
C THR A 42 16.43 2.57 -15.90
N TYR A 43 16.37 3.61 -15.07
CA TYR A 43 17.51 4.04 -14.24
C TYR A 43 17.53 3.31 -12.91
N PRO A 44 18.72 3.14 -12.29
CA PRO A 44 18.80 2.65 -10.93
C PRO A 44 17.91 3.46 -9.98
N PRO A 45 17.17 2.80 -9.09
CA PRO A 45 16.30 3.49 -8.15
C PRO A 45 17.14 4.40 -7.24
N ARG A 46 16.62 5.62 -6.98
CA ARG A 46 17.24 6.54 -6.02
C ARG A 46 16.76 6.23 -4.62
N ASP A 47 17.63 6.38 -3.62
CA ASP A 47 17.20 6.35 -2.23
C ASP A 47 16.23 7.50 -1.97
N ARG A 48 15.01 7.13 -1.54
CA ARG A 48 13.97 8.07 -1.16
C ARG A 48 13.27 7.60 0.10
N GLU A 49 12.83 8.54 0.90
CA GLU A 49 11.90 8.30 1.99
C GLU A 49 10.47 8.20 1.43
N THR A 50 9.61 7.39 2.05
CA THR A 50 8.19 7.29 1.67
C THR A 50 7.50 8.66 1.69
N ALA A 51 7.85 9.51 2.64
CA ALA A 51 7.34 10.89 2.72
C ALA A 51 7.74 11.75 1.49
N ALA A 52 8.92 11.56 0.94
CA ALA A 52 9.34 12.27 -0.28
C ALA A 52 8.58 11.79 -1.52
N MET A 53 8.24 10.50 -1.60
CA MET A 53 7.36 9.96 -2.65
C MET A 53 5.94 10.50 -2.52
N ALA A 54 5.43 10.57 -1.28
CA ALA A 54 4.13 11.15 -0.97
C ALA A 54 4.05 12.61 -1.42
N ALA A 55 5.06 13.43 -1.10
CA ALA A 55 5.16 14.82 -1.52
C ALA A 55 5.17 14.96 -3.05
N ALA A 56 5.98 14.16 -3.75
CA ALA A 56 6.05 14.18 -5.21
C ALA A 56 4.69 13.86 -5.88
N ILE A 57 3.94 12.91 -5.33
CA ILE A 57 2.60 12.60 -5.84
C ILE A 57 1.65 13.79 -5.62
N VAL A 58 1.69 14.42 -4.45
CA VAL A 58 0.85 15.60 -4.16
C VAL A 58 1.20 16.76 -5.08
N ASP A 59 2.49 17.00 -5.33
CA ASP A 59 2.95 18.04 -6.26
C ASP A 59 2.43 17.77 -7.69
N ASP A 60 2.48 16.53 -8.15
CA ASP A 60 2.00 16.12 -9.49
C ASP A 60 0.46 16.21 -9.60
N LEU A 61 -0.27 16.00 -8.51
CA LEU A 61 -1.74 16.17 -8.48
C LEU A 61 -2.15 17.64 -8.64
N GLY A 62 -1.29 18.57 -8.25
CA GLY A 62 -1.62 19.99 -8.20
C GLY A 62 -2.71 20.33 -7.16
N PRO A 63 -3.24 21.56 -7.20
CA PRO A 63 -4.20 22.03 -6.21
C PRO A 63 -5.51 21.22 -6.22
N GLN A 64 -5.93 20.73 -5.04
CA GLN A 64 -7.18 20.00 -4.82
C GLN A 64 -7.99 20.69 -3.69
N PRO A 65 -8.59 21.87 -3.92
CA PRO A 65 -9.20 22.68 -2.87
C PRO A 65 -10.38 21.98 -2.18
N ASP A 66 -11.12 21.15 -2.90
CA ASP A 66 -12.23 20.38 -2.36
C ASP A 66 -11.79 19.05 -1.69
N GLY A 67 -10.48 18.79 -1.72
CA GLY A 67 -9.88 17.56 -1.21
C GLY A 67 -10.01 16.36 -2.12
N ILE A 68 -9.42 15.25 -1.69
CA ILE A 68 -9.37 13.98 -2.42
C ILE A 68 -9.94 12.84 -1.59
N VAL A 69 -10.41 11.79 -2.27
CA VAL A 69 -10.54 10.45 -1.70
C VAL A 69 -9.26 9.71 -2.05
N LEU A 70 -8.60 9.13 -1.06
CA LEU A 70 -7.30 8.51 -1.24
C LEU A 70 -7.36 7.02 -0.95
N ALA A 71 -6.90 6.19 -1.89
CA ALA A 71 -6.73 4.77 -1.67
C ALA A 71 -5.33 4.31 -2.07
N GLY A 72 -4.76 3.39 -1.30
CA GLY A 72 -3.44 2.84 -1.59
C GLY A 72 -3.34 1.36 -1.27
N HIS A 73 -2.68 0.62 -2.15
CA HIS A 73 -2.46 -0.81 -1.98
C HIS A 73 -1.00 -1.11 -1.64
N SER A 74 -0.78 -2.03 -0.69
CA SER A 74 0.56 -2.49 -0.32
C SER A 74 1.46 -1.30 0.03
N TYR A 75 2.63 -1.14 -0.57
CA TYR A 75 3.50 0.03 -0.39
C TYR A 75 2.81 1.35 -0.79
N GLY A 76 1.93 1.33 -1.79
CA GLY A 76 1.07 2.49 -2.10
C GLY A 76 0.14 2.88 -0.94
N GLY A 77 -0.21 1.92 -0.08
CA GLY A 77 -0.91 2.18 1.19
C GLY A 77 -0.06 2.97 2.18
N ASN A 78 1.25 2.66 2.28
CA ASN A 78 2.18 3.44 3.10
C ASN A 78 2.31 4.88 2.57
N VAL A 79 2.44 5.03 1.25
CA VAL A 79 2.50 6.36 0.61
C VAL A 79 1.20 7.14 0.86
N ALA A 80 0.04 6.50 0.73
CA ALA A 80 -1.26 7.12 1.03
C ALA A 80 -1.36 7.54 2.50
N LEU A 81 -0.89 6.72 3.42
CA LEU A 81 -0.84 7.05 4.84
C LEU A 81 0.06 8.27 5.10
N GLN A 82 1.23 8.36 4.46
CA GLN A 82 2.13 9.52 4.57
C GLN A 82 1.48 10.79 4.00
N ILE A 83 0.77 10.72 2.86
CA ILE A 83 0.02 11.86 2.31
C ILE A 83 -1.01 12.37 3.33
N ALA A 84 -1.79 11.46 3.91
CA ALA A 84 -2.81 11.80 4.87
C ALA A 84 -2.23 12.42 6.17
N LEU A 85 -1.11 11.88 6.67
CA LEU A 85 -0.43 12.39 7.86
C LEU A 85 0.24 13.76 7.64
N ALA A 86 0.82 13.97 6.45
CA ALA A 86 1.47 15.23 6.11
C ALA A 86 0.47 16.39 5.94
N ASN A 87 -0.80 16.08 5.64
CA ASN A 87 -1.89 17.04 5.48
C ASN A 87 -1.60 18.18 4.46
N HIS A 88 -0.81 17.85 3.41
CA HIS A 88 -0.51 18.81 2.33
C HIS A 88 -1.68 18.97 1.34
N VAL A 89 -2.60 18.02 1.31
CA VAL A 89 -3.84 18.05 0.58
C VAL A 89 -4.97 17.56 1.50
N PRO A 90 -6.16 18.17 1.48
CA PRO A 90 -7.27 17.69 2.29
C PRO A 90 -7.68 16.27 1.85
N VAL A 91 -7.61 15.30 2.76
CA VAL A 91 -8.06 13.93 2.52
C VAL A 91 -9.44 13.76 3.14
N ALA A 92 -10.45 13.60 2.29
CA ALA A 92 -11.83 13.43 2.73
C ALA A 92 -12.09 12.02 3.28
N ALA A 93 -11.51 11.00 2.65
CA ALA A 93 -11.56 9.61 3.10
C ALA A 93 -10.27 8.89 2.69
N LEU A 94 -9.81 7.94 3.53
CA LEU A 94 -8.61 7.14 3.29
C LEU A 94 -8.98 5.64 3.29
N VAL A 95 -8.58 4.93 2.23
CA VAL A 95 -8.74 3.48 2.13
C VAL A 95 -7.37 2.84 1.96
N LEU A 96 -6.95 2.07 2.93
CA LEU A 96 -5.70 1.33 2.92
C LEU A 96 -5.99 -0.14 2.60
N VAL A 97 -5.47 -0.63 1.48
CA VAL A 97 -5.66 -2.01 1.04
C VAL A 97 -4.38 -2.77 1.32
N GLU A 98 -4.38 -3.57 2.37
CA GLU A 98 -3.19 -4.28 2.87
C GLU A 98 -1.90 -3.43 2.89
N PRO A 99 -1.88 -2.31 3.61
CA PRO A 99 -0.68 -1.50 3.70
C PRO A 99 0.44 -2.31 4.34
N VAL A 100 1.66 -2.23 3.78
CA VAL A 100 2.84 -2.88 4.34
C VAL A 100 3.50 -2.01 5.42
N ALA A 101 2.67 -1.35 6.21
CA ALA A 101 3.05 -0.38 7.22
C ALA A 101 3.58 -1.05 8.51
N LEU A 102 4.57 -1.93 8.37
CA LEU A 102 5.15 -2.73 9.46
C LEU A 102 5.66 -1.87 10.63
N LYS A 103 6.15 -0.66 10.36
CA LYS A 103 6.61 0.26 11.41
C LYS A 103 5.49 0.72 12.35
N THR A 104 4.23 0.62 11.94
CA THR A 104 3.10 0.88 12.83
C THR A 104 2.99 -0.17 13.93
N LEU A 105 3.35 -1.43 13.65
CA LEU A 105 3.37 -2.50 14.65
C LEU A 105 4.35 -2.19 15.78
N ALA A 106 5.59 -1.80 15.45
CA ALA A 106 6.56 -1.38 16.46
C ALA A 106 6.09 -0.16 17.25
N ALA A 107 5.43 0.81 16.60
CA ALA A 107 4.89 2.00 17.27
C ALA A 107 3.70 1.69 18.19
N LEU A 108 2.98 0.61 17.93
CA LEU A 108 1.74 0.22 18.63
C LEU A 108 1.91 -0.99 19.57
N GLY A 109 3.15 -1.32 19.94
CA GLY A 109 3.45 -2.34 20.95
C GLY A 109 3.48 -3.78 20.44
N GLU A 110 3.58 -3.98 19.13
CA GLU A 110 3.66 -5.31 18.49
C GLU A 110 5.09 -5.62 18.03
N GLU A 111 6.07 -5.43 18.92
CA GLU A 111 7.50 -5.55 18.60
C GLU A 111 7.89 -6.93 18.06
N THR A 112 7.30 -8.01 18.60
CA THR A 112 7.58 -9.37 18.14
C THR A 112 7.14 -9.57 16.69
N ALA A 113 5.89 -9.22 16.37
CA ALA A 113 5.36 -9.37 15.02
C ALA A 113 6.16 -8.50 14.01
N TYR A 114 6.56 -7.29 14.44
CA TYR A 114 7.43 -6.43 13.65
C TYR A 114 8.80 -7.08 13.40
N ALA A 115 9.43 -7.62 14.44
CA ALA A 115 10.76 -8.22 14.35
C ALA A 115 10.77 -9.47 13.45
N ASP A 116 9.73 -10.31 13.55
CA ASP A 116 9.58 -11.51 12.71
C ASP A 116 9.44 -11.14 11.23
N ALA A 117 8.52 -10.22 10.90
CA ALA A 117 8.33 -9.75 9.54
C ALA A 117 9.60 -9.07 8.99
N LYS A 118 10.25 -8.24 9.82
CA LYS A 118 11.51 -7.59 9.44
C LYS A 118 12.61 -8.59 9.14
N THR A 119 12.75 -9.63 9.93
CA THR A 119 13.78 -10.67 9.73
C THR A 119 13.61 -11.36 8.39
N ALA A 120 12.38 -11.72 8.02
CA ALA A 120 12.09 -12.33 6.72
C ALA A 120 12.42 -11.38 5.55
N LEU A 121 12.01 -10.12 5.64
CA LEU A 121 12.23 -9.13 4.58
C LEU A 121 13.69 -8.65 4.51
N ASP A 122 14.41 -8.58 5.63
CA ASP A 122 15.86 -8.31 5.62
C ASP A 122 16.65 -9.40 4.88
N SER A 123 16.19 -10.64 4.96
CA SER A 123 16.80 -11.76 4.21
C SER A 123 16.59 -11.57 2.70
N TYR A 124 15.40 -11.19 2.29
CA TYR A 124 15.13 -10.79 0.91
C TYR A 124 16.05 -9.65 0.43
N VAL A 125 16.13 -8.57 1.21
CA VAL A 125 16.96 -7.41 0.85
C VAL A 125 18.44 -7.79 0.69
N ARG A 126 18.97 -8.63 1.60
CA ARG A 126 20.36 -9.11 1.50
C ARG A 126 20.60 -9.89 0.21
N ASN A 127 19.73 -10.85 -0.09
CA ASN A 127 19.85 -11.70 -1.28
C ASN A 127 19.72 -10.89 -2.57
N ALA A 128 18.77 -9.96 -2.61
CA ALA A 128 18.60 -9.05 -3.75
C ALA A 128 19.84 -8.17 -3.98
N LYS A 129 20.44 -7.62 -2.91
CA LYS A 129 21.67 -6.82 -3.00
C LYS A 129 22.89 -7.66 -3.35
N ALA A 130 22.89 -8.95 -3.04
CA ALA A 130 23.91 -9.90 -3.48
C ALA A 130 23.76 -10.30 -4.96
N GLY A 131 22.69 -9.88 -5.64
CA GLY A 131 22.43 -10.16 -7.05
C GLY A 131 21.78 -11.52 -7.31
N GLU A 132 21.15 -12.15 -6.31
CA GLU A 132 20.43 -13.39 -6.50
C GLU A 132 19.20 -13.16 -7.39
N THR A 133 19.12 -13.93 -8.48
CA THR A 133 18.14 -13.72 -9.57
C THR A 133 16.68 -13.80 -9.09
N ASP A 134 16.38 -14.72 -8.18
CA ASP A 134 15.01 -14.97 -7.69
C ASP A 134 14.77 -14.42 -6.28
N ALA A 135 15.63 -13.50 -5.82
CA ALA A 135 15.47 -12.90 -4.49
C ALA A 135 14.07 -12.29 -4.30
N ILE A 136 13.49 -11.67 -5.35
CA ILE A 136 12.13 -11.09 -5.30
C ILE A 136 11.06 -12.12 -4.92
N GLY A 137 11.29 -13.40 -5.23
CA GLY A 137 10.41 -14.50 -4.87
C GLY A 137 10.20 -14.63 -3.36
N MET A 138 11.21 -14.32 -2.55
CA MET A 138 11.09 -14.33 -1.09
C MET A 138 10.05 -13.32 -0.60
N MET A 139 10.03 -12.13 -1.18
CA MET A 139 9.05 -11.08 -0.86
C MET A 139 7.65 -11.47 -1.35
N ILE A 140 7.55 -12.02 -2.56
CA ILE A 140 6.28 -12.51 -3.09
C ILE A 140 5.73 -13.65 -2.23
N ASP A 141 6.55 -14.62 -1.88
CA ASP A 141 6.14 -15.75 -1.05
C ASP A 141 5.75 -15.31 0.37
N PHE A 142 6.37 -14.26 0.90
CA PHE A 142 5.99 -13.69 2.19
C PHE A 142 4.55 -13.14 2.18
N TRP A 143 4.17 -12.39 1.13
CA TRP A 143 2.86 -11.72 1.07
C TRP A 143 1.75 -12.58 0.46
N PHE A 144 2.07 -13.50 -0.45
CA PHE A 144 1.11 -14.33 -1.21
C PHE A 144 1.13 -15.82 -0.80
N GLY A 145 1.96 -16.17 0.15
CA GLY A 145 2.13 -17.53 0.63
C GLY A 145 3.23 -18.33 -0.09
N PRO A 146 3.72 -19.39 0.56
CA PRO A 146 4.87 -20.16 0.07
C PRO A 146 4.70 -20.69 -1.36
N GLY A 147 5.73 -20.50 -2.20
CA GLY A 147 5.76 -20.94 -3.59
C GLY A 147 4.88 -20.11 -4.53
N ALA A 148 4.31 -18.98 -4.07
CA ALA A 148 3.49 -18.12 -4.92
C ALA A 148 4.28 -17.62 -6.14
N PHE A 149 5.54 -17.21 -5.95
CA PHE A 149 6.39 -16.73 -7.04
C PHE A 149 6.55 -17.78 -8.15
N THR A 150 6.87 -19.00 -7.79
CA THR A 150 7.11 -20.08 -8.77
C THR A 150 5.86 -20.53 -9.51
N ARG A 151 4.66 -20.27 -8.98
CA ARG A 151 3.38 -20.54 -9.63
C ARG A 151 2.95 -19.44 -10.60
N MET A 152 3.61 -18.28 -10.60
CA MET A 152 3.30 -17.20 -11.53
C MET A 152 3.77 -17.52 -12.95
N PRO A 153 3.10 -17.00 -13.98
CA PRO A 153 3.57 -17.12 -15.36
C PRO A 153 4.98 -16.53 -15.54
N ASP A 154 5.81 -17.13 -16.41
CA ASP A 154 7.20 -16.70 -16.65
C ASP A 154 7.33 -15.21 -16.97
N GLN A 155 6.38 -14.66 -17.73
CA GLN A 155 6.35 -13.22 -18.06
C GLN A 155 6.20 -12.35 -16.79
N VAL A 156 5.38 -12.79 -15.84
CA VAL A 156 5.18 -12.08 -14.55
C VAL A 156 6.44 -12.19 -13.69
N GLN A 157 7.01 -13.40 -13.59
CA GLN A 157 8.27 -13.60 -12.88
C GLN A 157 9.39 -12.73 -13.48
N GLY A 158 9.50 -12.68 -14.82
CA GLY A 158 10.47 -11.84 -15.53
C GLY A 158 10.29 -10.34 -15.21
N PHE A 159 9.06 -9.85 -15.19
CA PHE A 159 8.76 -8.49 -14.77
C PHE A 159 9.19 -8.25 -13.31
N LEU A 160 8.82 -9.13 -12.39
CA LEU A 160 9.17 -9.00 -10.97
C LEU A 160 10.69 -8.99 -10.77
N ARG A 161 11.43 -9.90 -11.43
CA ARG A 161 12.91 -9.89 -11.40
C ARG A 161 13.49 -8.54 -11.84
N SER A 162 12.94 -7.95 -12.91
CA SER A 162 13.42 -6.65 -13.41
C SER A 162 13.17 -5.49 -12.43
N GLN A 163 12.23 -5.66 -11.51
CA GLN A 163 11.84 -4.65 -10.52
C GLN A 163 12.42 -4.89 -9.12
N THR A 164 13.28 -5.89 -8.95
CA THR A 164 13.81 -6.29 -7.63
C THR A 164 14.43 -5.11 -6.88
N LEU A 165 15.32 -4.33 -7.51
CA LEU A 165 16.00 -3.22 -6.84
C LEU A 165 15.06 -2.03 -6.54
N VAL A 166 14.05 -1.81 -7.37
CA VAL A 166 13.00 -0.81 -7.08
C VAL A 166 12.22 -1.22 -5.83
N ASN A 167 11.82 -2.48 -5.75
CA ASN A 167 11.09 -2.99 -4.59
C ASN A 167 11.95 -3.02 -3.32
N VAL A 168 13.24 -3.36 -3.41
CA VAL A 168 14.19 -3.27 -2.28
C VAL A 168 14.23 -1.85 -1.73
N ARG A 169 14.40 -0.85 -2.59
CA ARG A 169 14.42 0.56 -2.19
C ARG A 169 13.13 0.94 -1.45
N ASP A 170 11.97 0.54 -1.98
CA ASP A 170 10.67 0.86 -1.40
C ASP A 170 10.49 0.17 -0.03
N GLY A 171 10.91 -1.08 0.09
CA GLY A 171 10.93 -1.81 1.35
C GLY A 171 11.84 -1.14 2.39
N GLU A 172 13.04 -0.72 1.99
CA GLU A 172 13.95 0.02 2.88
C GLU A 172 13.35 1.38 3.30
N ALA A 173 12.65 2.08 2.40
CA ALA A 173 11.94 3.32 2.73
C ALA A 173 10.84 3.06 3.76
N ALA A 174 10.04 1.99 3.58
CA ALA A 174 9.00 1.59 4.53
C ALA A 174 9.58 1.29 5.93
N PHE A 175 10.76 0.68 6.02
CA PHE A 175 11.42 0.44 7.31
C PHE A 175 12.03 1.68 7.95
N ARG A 176 12.19 2.78 7.23
CA ARG A 176 12.64 4.08 7.78
C ARG A 176 11.49 4.97 8.24
N GLU A 177 10.24 4.62 7.94
CA GLU A 177 9.06 5.37 8.36
C GLU A 177 9.00 5.53 9.88
N ARG A 178 8.43 6.65 10.31
CA ARG A 178 8.28 6.97 11.74
C ARG A 178 6.81 7.23 12.03
N TYR A 179 6.25 6.43 12.91
CA TYR A 179 4.89 6.58 13.40
C TYR A 179 4.91 6.66 14.93
N THR A 180 3.97 7.41 15.48
CA THR A 180 3.64 7.36 16.91
C THR A 180 2.13 7.18 17.06
N PRO A 181 1.64 6.67 18.19
CA PRO A 181 0.20 6.59 18.45
C PRO A 181 -0.50 7.94 18.25
N GLU A 182 0.15 9.04 18.68
CA GLU A 182 -0.40 10.40 18.62
C GLU A 182 -0.52 10.89 17.17
N THR A 183 0.49 10.65 16.33
CA THR A 183 0.44 11.07 14.92
C THR A 183 -0.62 10.28 14.14
N LEU A 184 -0.79 8.99 14.43
CA LEU A 184 -1.83 8.17 13.83
C LEU A 184 -3.23 8.58 14.32
N ALA A 185 -3.39 8.85 15.62
CA ALA A 185 -4.66 9.32 16.20
C ALA A 185 -5.09 10.71 15.72
N ALA A 186 -4.16 11.52 15.20
CA ALA A 186 -4.43 12.84 14.64
C ALA A 186 -5.15 12.79 13.28
N LEU A 187 -5.21 11.63 12.62
CA LEU A 187 -5.97 11.47 11.39
C LEU A 187 -7.45 11.73 11.65
N SER A 188 -8.00 12.76 11.02
CA SER A 188 -9.40 13.19 11.19
C SER A 188 -10.36 12.60 10.15
N ALA A 189 -9.83 12.21 8.99
CA ALA A 189 -10.63 11.56 7.95
C ALA A 189 -11.08 10.17 8.39
N PRO A 190 -12.23 9.66 7.91
CA PRO A 190 -12.56 8.25 8.04
C PRO A 190 -11.53 7.38 7.30
N VAL A 191 -11.07 6.32 7.98
CA VAL A 191 -10.06 5.39 7.46
C VAL A 191 -10.63 3.99 7.45
N ALA A 192 -10.65 3.35 6.28
CA ALA A 192 -10.92 1.93 6.15
C ALA A 192 -9.64 1.19 5.79
N ILE A 193 -9.33 0.11 6.50
CA ILE A 193 -8.15 -0.72 6.27
C ILE A 193 -8.59 -2.12 5.90
N ALA A 194 -8.56 -2.44 4.59
CA ALA A 194 -8.90 -3.76 4.09
C ALA A 194 -7.76 -4.75 4.28
N TYR A 195 -8.08 -5.96 4.66
CA TYR A 195 -7.16 -7.10 4.69
C TYR A 195 -7.84 -8.37 4.21
N GLY A 196 -7.09 -9.27 3.58
CA GLY A 196 -7.59 -10.55 3.11
C GLY A 196 -7.54 -11.63 4.19
N THR A 197 -8.60 -12.45 4.27
CA THR A 197 -8.62 -13.57 5.23
C THR A 197 -7.67 -14.70 4.85
N SER A 198 -7.17 -14.72 3.61
CA SER A 198 -6.14 -15.65 3.13
C SER A 198 -4.73 -15.03 3.08
N SER A 199 -4.58 -13.78 3.52
CA SER A 199 -3.28 -13.10 3.61
C SER A 199 -2.50 -13.52 4.86
N PRO A 200 -1.19 -13.23 4.94
CA PRO A 200 -0.42 -13.44 6.16
C PRO A 200 -1.04 -12.72 7.36
N ALA A 201 -0.99 -13.34 8.54
CA ALA A 201 -1.58 -12.81 9.77
C ALA A 201 -1.09 -11.39 10.12
N VAL A 202 0.10 -11.00 9.66
CA VAL A 202 0.63 -9.65 9.84
C VAL A 202 -0.22 -8.57 9.15
N SER A 203 -0.87 -8.90 8.02
CA SER A 203 -1.78 -7.96 7.32
C SER A 203 -3.00 -7.65 8.17
N GLU A 204 -3.63 -8.66 8.75
CA GLU A 204 -4.74 -8.50 9.69
C GLU A 204 -4.31 -7.69 10.92
N LEU A 205 -3.15 -8.00 11.49
CA LEU A 205 -2.64 -7.32 12.68
C LEU A 205 -2.41 -5.83 12.41
N ILE A 206 -1.77 -5.47 11.28
CA ILE A 206 -1.60 -4.08 10.86
C ILE A 206 -2.97 -3.40 10.75
N ALA A 207 -3.92 -4.02 10.04
CA ALA A 207 -5.24 -3.43 9.83
C ALA A 207 -5.96 -3.16 11.15
N LYS A 208 -5.99 -4.13 12.06
CA LYS A 208 -6.65 -4.01 13.37
C LYS A 208 -5.98 -2.99 14.27
N ARG A 209 -4.64 -2.93 14.31
CA ARG A 209 -3.91 -1.97 15.13
C ARG A 209 -4.07 -0.54 14.62
N LEU A 210 -3.97 -0.32 13.32
CA LEU A 210 -4.25 0.98 12.72
C LEU A 210 -5.69 1.43 12.99
N ALA A 211 -6.67 0.56 12.72
CA ALA A 211 -8.08 0.88 12.93
C ALA A 211 -8.40 1.24 14.39
N ALA A 212 -7.78 0.56 15.35
CA ALA A 212 -7.97 0.86 16.78
C ALA A 212 -7.30 2.17 17.22
N THR A 213 -6.32 2.67 16.46
CA THR A 213 -5.55 3.87 16.82
C THR A 213 -6.11 5.13 16.18
N VAL A 214 -6.54 5.07 14.92
CA VAL A 214 -7.06 6.24 14.21
C VAL A 214 -8.50 6.54 14.66
N LYS A 215 -8.84 7.82 14.75
CA LYS A 215 -10.10 8.28 15.36
C LYS A 215 -11.37 7.68 14.71
N HIS A 216 -11.37 7.51 13.40
CA HIS A 216 -12.49 6.99 12.61
C HIS A 216 -12.05 5.77 11.78
N GLY A 217 -11.32 4.85 12.44
CA GLY A 217 -10.74 3.66 11.83
C GLY A 217 -11.69 2.48 11.79
N GLU A 218 -11.60 1.71 10.72
CA GLU A 218 -12.31 0.44 10.55
C GLU A 218 -11.41 -0.58 9.88
N ALA A 219 -11.22 -1.76 10.50
CA ALA A 219 -10.54 -2.89 9.87
C ALA A 219 -11.59 -3.77 9.16
N VAL A 220 -11.42 -3.95 7.85
CA VAL A 220 -12.40 -4.61 6.99
C VAL A 220 -11.83 -5.90 6.42
N PRO A 221 -12.28 -7.08 6.92
CA PRO A 221 -11.88 -8.35 6.33
C PRO A 221 -12.54 -8.54 4.96
N LEU A 222 -11.77 -9.01 3.98
CA LEU A 222 -12.29 -9.49 2.69
C LEU A 222 -12.13 -11.01 2.64
N ASP A 223 -13.25 -11.70 2.65
CA ASP A 223 -13.28 -13.16 2.75
C ASP A 223 -12.67 -13.83 1.52
N GLY A 224 -11.75 -14.78 1.74
CA GLY A 224 -11.01 -15.48 0.68
C GLY A 224 -9.99 -14.63 -0.08
N ALA A 225 -9.88 -13.33 0.21
CA ALA A 225 -8.89 -12.47 -0.43
C ALA A 225 -7.47 -12.75 0.08
N ASP A 226 -6.50 -12.59 -0.79
CA ASP A 226 -5.07 -12.54 -0.50
C ASP A 226 -4.50 -11.15 -0.85
N HIS A 227 -3.18 -10.99 -0.79
CA HIS A 227 -2.51 -9.72 -1.12
C HIS A 227 -2.78 -9.23 -2.57
N GLY A 228 -3.23 -10.11 -3.46
CA GLY A 228 -3.63 -9.80 -4.85
C GLY A 228 -5.06 -9.31 -5.03
N MET A 229 -5.75 -8.93 -3.96
CA MET A 229 -7.18 -8.59 -3.95
C MET A 229 -7.62 -7.48 -4.91
N LEU A 230 -6.72 -6.63 -5.40
CA LEU A 230 -7.05 -5.65 -6.45
C LEU A 230 -7.58 -6.32 -7.73
N ALA A 231 -7.12 -7.54 -8.01
CA ALA A 231 -7.55 -8.31 -9.17
C ALA A 231 -8.77 -9.19 -8.88
N THR A 232 -8.87 -9.73 -7.67
CA THR A 232 -9.86 -10.75 -7.31
C THR A 232 -11.10 -10.20 -6.62
N HIS A 233 -10.98 -9.06 -5.90
CA HIS A 233 -12.03 -8.45 -5.07
C HIS A 233 -12.32 -6.99 -5.46
N ALA A 234 -12.15 -6.65 -6.73
CA ALA A 234 -12.32 -5.29 -7.23
C ALA A 234 -13.70 -4.67 -6.91
N PRO A 235 -14.84 -5.38 -7.04
CA PRO A 235 -16.15 -4.84 -6.67
C PRO A 235 -16.26 -4.50 -5.18
N GLN A 236 -15.75 -5.38 -4.31
CA GLN A 236 -15.79 -5.16 -2.85
C GLN A 236 -14.92 -3.95 -2.45
N LEU A 237 -13.76 -3.78 -3.10
CA LEU A 237 -12.89 -2.62 -2.86
C LEU A 237 -13.53 -1.32 -3.38
N ALA A 238 -14.21 -1.36 -4.51
CA ALA A 238 -14.97 -0.20 -5.02
C ALA A 238 -16.08 0.19 -4.04
N GLU A 239 -16.83 -0.77 -3.51
CA GLU A 239 -17.86 -0.52 -2.50
C GLU A 239 -17.26 0.01 -1.20
N LEU A 240 -16.11 -0.52 -0.77
CA LEU A 240 -15.41 -0.02 0.41
C LEU A 240 -15.00 1.46 0.24
N ILE A 241 -14.51 1.85 -0.94
CA ILE A 241 -14.18 3.24 -1.24
C ILE A 241 -15.44 4.11 -1.15
N ARG A 242 -16.57 3.68 -1.74
CA ARG A 242 -17.84 4.42 -1.70
C ARG A 242 -18.38 4.58 -0.28
N SER A 243 -18.43 3.48 0.48
CA SER A 243 -18.96 3.47 1.84
C SER A 243 -18.08 4.29 2.80
N THR A 244 -16.76 4.30 2.60
CA THR A 244 -15.86 5.14 3.42
C THR A 244 -16.10 6.61 3.15
N VAL A 245 -16.31 7.01 1.87
CA VAL A 245 -16.69 8.39 1.51
C VAL A 245 -18.03 8.80 2.12
N ALA A 246 -19.00 7.91 2.17
CA ALA A 246 -20.33 8.20 2.74
C ALA A 246 -20.31 8.46 4.26
N ARG A 247 -19.18 8.24 4.93
CA ARG A 247 -18.98 8.51 6.37
C ARG A 247 -18.53 9.96 6.66
N VAL A 248 -18.36 10.79 5.63
CA VAL A 248 -17.88 12.20 5.71
C VAL A 248 -19.02 13.18 5.96
#